data_860bd275282bd0e68496ac0e824a46f8
#
_entry.id   860bd275282bd0e68496ac0e824a46f8
#
_cell.length_a   1.000
_cell.length_b   1.000
_cell.length_c   1.000
_cell.angle_alpha   90.00
_cell.angle_beta   90.00
_cell.angle_gamma   90.00
#
_symmetry.space_group_name_H-M   'P 1'
#
loop_
_entity.id
_entity.type
_entity.pdbx_description
1 polymer ?
#
loop_
_entity_poly.entity_id
_entity_poly.type
_entity_poly.pdbx_seq_one_letter_code
_entity_poly.pdbx_strand_id
1 'polypeptide(L)' 'MKRLIKTRIKVEPYKIYQLDDSYVAELNDVEVYRTKHQHLCTSFCQIKLAEERNRRNQMILENINTLKAQGIL' A
#
# COMPACT_ATOMS: atom_id res chain seq x y z
N MET A 1 9.97 20.91 -9.55
CA MET A 1 9.17 21.12 -8.33
C MET A 1 8.34 19.92 -8.00
N LYS A 2 8.30 19.57 -6.73
CA LYS A 2 7.52 18.45 -6.22
C LYS A 2 6.11 18.93 -5.89
N ARG A 3 5.09 18.33 -6.49
CA ARG A 3 3.70 18.75 -6.34
C ARG A 3 2.85 17.59 -5.84
N LEU A 4 2.18 17.78 -4.71
CA LEU A 4 1.28 16.77 -4.15
C LEU A 4 0.07 16.58 -5.06
N ILE A 5 -0.25 15.34 -5.40
CA ILE A 5 -1.41 14.98 -6.21
C ILE A 5 -2.49 14.43 -5.30
N LYS A 6 -3.71 14.99 -5.42
CA LYS A 6 -4.87 14.44 -4.74
C LYS A 6 -5.50 13.38 -5.64
N THR A 7 -5.55 12.14 -5.16
CA THR A 7 -6.15 11.05 -5.88
C THR A 7 -7.60 10.86 -5.44
N ARG A 8 -8.45 10.36 -6.34
CA ARG A 8 -9.86 10.05 -6.00
C ARG A 8 -9.94 8.88 -5.04
N ILE A 9 -8.96 8.00 -5.08
CA ILE A 9 -8.89 6.81 -4.25
C ILE A 9 -7.99 7.12 -3.07
N LYS A 10 -8.41 6.72 -1.87
CA LYS A 10 -7.60 6.92 -0.67
C LYS A 10 -6.41 5.97 -0.71
N VAL A 11 -5.21 6.52 -0.68
CA VAL A 11 -3.97 5.75 -0.69
C VAL A 11 -3.16 5.98 0.59
N GLU A 12 -3.75 6.64 1.59
CA GLU A 12 -3.06 6.88 2.86
C GLU A 12 -2.60 5.57 3.49
N PRO A 13 -1.43 5.52 4.13
CA PRO A 13 -0.53 6.63 4.45
C PRO A 13 0.44 7.03 3.33
N TYR A 14 0.26 6.51 2.12
CA TYR A 14 1.11 6.89 0.98
C TYR A 14 0.73 8.27 0.46
N LYS A 15 1.72 8.99 -0.06
CA LYS A 15 1.53 10.27 -0.74
C LYS A 15 2.10 10.20 -2.13
N ILE A 16 1.39 10.73 -3.11
CA ILE A 16 1.84 10.76 -4.50
C ILE A 16 2.19 12.18 -4.88
N TYR A 17 3.38 12.36 -5.45
CA TYR A 17 3.87 13.66 -5.90
C TYR A 17 4.18 13.63 -7.37
N GLN A 18 4.00 14.77 -8.04
CA GLN A 18 4.43 14.96 -9.41
C GLN A 18 5.75 15.72 -9.40
N LEU A 19 6.75 15.14 -10.06
CA LEU A 19 7.99 15.81 -10.44
C LEU A 19 7.86 16.19 -11.92
N ASP A 20 8.88 16.87 -12.49
CA ASP A 20 8.78 17.44 -13.83
C ASP A 20 8.20 16.48 -14.89
N ASP A 21 8.70 15.26 -14.95
CA ASP A 21 8.26 14.25 -15.91
C ASP A 21 7.95 12.91 -15.29
N SER A 22 7.85 12.85 -13.96
CA SER A 22 7.71 11.61 -13.21
C SER A 22 6.72 11.76 -12.08
N TYR A 23 6.25 10.62 -11.58
CA TYR A 23 5.39 10.56 -10.39
C TYR A 23 6.07 9.69 -9.35
N VAL A 24 5.99 10.10 -8.09
CA VAL A 24 6.69 9.45 -6.98
C VAL A 24 5.70 9.13 -5.88
N ALA A 25 5.74 7.91 -5.38
CA ALA A 25 4.99 7.52 -4.18
C ALA A 25 5.93 7.56 -2.99
N GLU A 26 5.48 8.17 -1.90
CA GLU A 26 6.25 8.29 -0.65
C GLU A 26 5.48 7.70 0.52
N LEU A 27 6.21 7.06 1.42
CA LEU A 27 5.69 6.56 2.68
C LEU A 27 6.58 7.08 3.80
N ASN A 28 5.99 7.85 4.74
CA ASN A 28 6.73 8.49 5.84
C ASN A 28 7.90 9.35 5.32
N ASP A 29 7.62 10.14 4.27
CA ASP A 29 8.57 11.04 3.62
C ASP A 29 9.75 10.34 2.94
N VAL A 30 9.63 9.02 2.70
CA VAL A 30 10.62 8.24 1.98
C VAL A 30 10.05 7.78 0.65
N GLU A 31 10.77 8.03 -0.45
CA GLU A 31 10.36 7.58 -1.76
C GLU A 31 10.41 6.05 -1.81
N VAL A 32 9.29 5.42 -2.17
CA VAL A 32 9.18 3.97 -2.28
C VAL A 32 8.92 3.49 -3.69
N TYR A 33 8.52 4.40 -4.59
CA TYR A 33 8.24 4.06 -5.98
C TYR A 33 8.31 5.30 -6.85
N ARG A 34 8.80 5.15 -8.07
CA ARG A 34 8.87 6.22 -9.06
C ARG A 34 8.48 5.67 -10.44
N THR A 35 7.66 6.43 -11.16
CA THR A 35 7.22 6.05 -12.50
C THR A 35 6.89 7.30 -13.30
N LYS A 36 6.83 7.15 -14.63
CA LYS A 36 6.41 8.24 -15.52
C LYS A 36 4.90 8.33 -15.68
N HIS A 37 4.14 7.39 -15.11
CA HIS A 37 2.69 7.32 -15.27
C HIS A 37 1.98 7.42 -13.92
N GLN A 38 1.09 8.41 -13.78
CA GLN A 38 0.36 8.63 -12.53
C GLN A 38 -0.44 7.39 -12.09
N HIS A 39 -1.11 6.75 -13.04
CA HIS A 39 -1.95 5.60 -12.71
C HIS A 39 -1.14 4.43 -12.14
N LEU A 40 0.12 4.28 -12.55
CA LEU A 40 0.99 3.24 -11.99
C LEU A 40 1.35 3.53 -10.54
N CYS A 41 1.59 4.80 -10.20
CA CYS A 41 1.82 5.20 -8.80
C CYS A 41 0.61 4.88 -7.93
N THR A 42 -0.58 5.25 -8.39
CA THR A 42 -1.81 4.99 -7.67
C THR A 42 -2.04 3.49 -7.49
N SER A 43 -1.84 2.70 -8.55
CA SER A 43 -1.97 1.25 -8.51
C SER A 43 -0.96 0.62 -7.54
N PHE A 44 0.27 1.10 -7.53
CA PHE A 44 1.30 0.64 -6.60
C PHE A 44 0.84 0.81 -5.15
N CYS A 45 0.34 2.00 -4.81
CA CYS A 45 -0.13 2.28 -3.45
C CYS A 45 -1.30 1.39 -3.08
N GLN A 46 -2.25 1.19 -4.00
CA GLN A 46 -3.40 0.31 -3.77
C GLN A 46 -2.98 -1.14 -3.54
N ILE A 47 -2.05 -1.64 -4.35
CA ILE A 47 -1.54 -3.01 -4.22
C ILE A 47 -0.85 -3.19 -2.88
N LYS A 48 -0.03 -2.23 -2.46
CA LYS A 48 0.67 -2.31 -1.18
C LYS A 48 -0.31 -2.30 -0.01
N LEU A 49 -1.33 -1.47 -0.05
CA LEU A 49 -2.36 -1.42 0.99
C LEU A 49 -3.15 -2.72 1.04
N ALA A 50 -3.49 -3.29 -0.12
CA ALA A 50 -4.19 -4.58 -0.19
C ALA A 50 -3.33 -5.72 0.34
N GLU A 51 -2.04 -5.74 0.02
CA GLU A 51 -1.10 -6.74 0.54
C GLU A 51 -1.02 -6.71 2.06
N GLU A 52 -0.92 -5.51 2.65
CA GLU A 52 -0.89 -5.37 4.10
C GLU A 52 -2.18 -5.88 4.75
N ARG A 53 -3.33 -5.53 4.15
CA ARG A 53 -4.63 -6.00 4.64
C ARG A 53 -4.73 -7.51 4.58
N ASN A 54 -4.32 -8.11 3.46
CA ASN A 54 -4.35 -9.57 3.29
C ASN A 54 -3.40 -10.26 4.27
N ARG A 55 -2.23 -9.68 4.53
CA ARG A 55 -1.27 -10.23 5.49
C ARG A 55 -1.88 -10.30 6.88
N ARG A 56 -2.57 -9.23 7.32
CA ARG A 56 -3.24 -9.20 8.62
C ARG A 56 -4.33 -10.26 8.71
N ASN A 57 -5.13 -10.39 7.64
CA ASN A 57 -6.19 -11.40 7.59
C ASN A 57 -5.63 -12.81 7.64
N GLN A 58 -4.55 -13.08 6.93
CA GLN A 58 -3.88 -14.39 6.95
C GLN A 58 -3.37 -14.74 8.34
N MET A 59 -2.77 -13.79 9.04
CA MET A 59 -2.29 -14.03 10.41
C MET A 59 -3.42 -14.44 11.34
N ILE A 60 -4.58 -13.79 11.24
CA ILE A 60 -5.75 -14.13 12.05
C ILE A 60 -6.24 -15.54 11.72
N LEU A 61 -6.33 -15.87 10.44
CA LEU A 61 -6.78 -17.20 10.00
C LEU A 61 -5.80 -18.30 10.44
N GLU A 62 -4.51 -18.07 10.34
CA GLU A 62 -3.49 -19.03 10.78
C GLU A 62 -3.60 -19.31 12.28
N ASN A 63 -3.81 -18.28 13.09
CA ASN A 63 -3.98 -18.43 14.54
C ASN A 63 -5.20 -19.30 14.86
N ILE A 64 -6.32 -19.07 14.19
CA ILE A 64 -7.54 -19.86 14.39
C ILE A 64 -7.29 -21.32 14.00
N ASN A 65 -6.65 -21.56 12.85
CA ASN A 65 -6.35 -22.92 12.40
C ASN A 65 -5.41 -23.64 13.34
N THR A 66 -4.41 -22.96 13.87
CA THR A 66 -3.47 -23.53 14.84
C THR A 66 -4.20 -23.96 16.10
N LEU A 67 -5.11 -23.14 16.63
CA LEU A 67 -5.88 -23.48 17.82
C LEU A 67 -6.77 -24.68 17.58
N LYS A 68 -7.42 -24.77 16.42
CA LYS A 68 -8.23 -25.95 16.05
C LYS A 68 -7.39 -27.21 15.92
N ALA A 69 -6.20 -27.09 15.31
CA ALA A 69 -5.30 -28.23 15.14
C ALA A 69 -4.80 -28.76 16.47
N GLN A 70 -4.68 -27.90 17.47
CA GLN A 70 -4.26 -28.30 18.82
C GLN A 70 -5.41 -28.80 19.68
N GLY A 71 -6.64 -28.82 19.14
CA GLY A 71 -7.79 -29.32 19.86
C GLY A 71 -8.31 -28.42 20.98
N ILE A 72 -7.94 -27.14 20.94
CA ILE A 72 -8.36 -26.16 21.95
C ILE A 72 -9.75 -25.61 21.65
N LEU A 73 -10.15 -25.67 20.39
CA LEU A 73 -11.47 -25.20 19.94
C LEU A 73 -12.29 -26.35 19.40
#